data_0fa6f4f71306e9c98b4b4ce7dc897e54
#
_entry.id   0fa6f4f71306e9c98b4b4ce7dc897e54
#
_cell.length_a   1.000
_cell.length_b   1.000
_cell.length_c   1.000
_cell.angle_alpha   90.00
_cell.angle_beta   90.00
_cell.angle_gamma   90.00
#
_symmetry.space_group_name_H-M   'P 1'
#
loop_
_entity.id
_entity.type
_entity.pdbx_description
1 polymer ?
#
loop_
_entity_poly.entity_id
_entity_poly.type
_entity_poly.pdbx_seq_one_letter_code
_entity_poly.pdbx_strand_id
1 'polypeptide(L)'
;QAPIHFLVIPKKHIQSIATLEEADSQIISKVFATIKKIASEKGLDENGYRVVTNVGEDGGQSVPHLHFHVLGGRGFKWPPG
;
A
#
# COMPACT_ATOMS: atom_id res chain seq x y z
N GLN A 1 -0.46 2.44 14.31
CA GLN A 1 -1.65 1.82 14.85
C GLN A 1 -1.66 0.29 14.66
N ALA A 2 -0.68 -0.25 13.97
CA ALA A 2 -0.55 -1.68 13.77
C ALA A 2 0.82 -2.14 14.27
N PRO A 3 0.94 -3.37 14.82
CA PRO A 3 2.23 -3.92 15.23
C PRO A 3 3.23 -4.02 14.08
N ILE A 4 2.73 -4.26 12.86
CA ILE A 4 3.54 -4.26 11.65
C ILE A 4 2.96 -3.22 10.71
N HIS A 5 3.83 -2.28 10.29
CA HIS A 5 3.44 -1.23 9.35
C HIS A 5 4.66 -0.90 8.49
N PHE A 6 4.56 -1.11 7.20
CA PHE A 6 5.64 -0.72 6.29
C PHE A 6 5.05 -0.05 5.05
N LEU A 7 5.92 0.64 4.32
CA LEU A 7 5.55 1.36 3.11
C LEU A 7 6.24 0.72 1.91
N VAL A 8 5.52 0.68 0.79
CA VAL A 8 6.09 0.30 -0.50
C VAL A 8 5.88 1.46 -1.45
N ILE A 9 6.97 1.93 -2.03
CA ILE A 9 6.99 3.15 -2.84
C ILE A 9 7.70 2.84 -4.16
N PRO A 10 7.06 3.06 -5.33
CA PRO A 10 7.76 2.90 -6.60
C PRO A 10 8.86 3.94 -6.75
N LYS A 11 9.95 3.58 -7.42
CA LYS A 11 11.07 4.52 -7.67
C LYS A 11 10.66 5.62 -8.63
N LYS A 12 9.84 5.29 -9.64
CA LYS A 12 9.31 6.31 -10.55
C LYS A 12 8.42 7.26 -9.76
N HIS A 13 8.58 8.55 -9.99
CA HIS A 13 7.70 9.53 -9.36
C HIS A 13 6.30 9.47 -9.98
N ILE A 14 5.34 9.05 -9.18
CA ILE A 14 3.92 9.02 -9.53
C ILE A 14 3.21 9.69 -8.37
N GLN A 15 2.37 10.66 -8.65
CA GLN A 15 1.75 11.44 -7.58
C GLN A 15 0.76 10.59 -6.76
N SER A 16 -0.11 9.84 -7.44
CA SER A 16 -1.11 9.02 -6.79
C SER A 16 -1.72 8.05 -7.80
N ILE A 17 -2.65 7.22 -7.34
CA ILE A 17 -3.45 6.39 -8.24
C ILE A 17 -4.15 7.22 -9.30
N ALA A 18 -4.59 8.42 -8.96
CA ALA A 18 -5.32 9.28 -9.89
C ALA A 18 -4.51 9.70 -11.12
N THR A 19 -3.17 9.65 -11.02
CA THR A 19 -2.29 10.02 -12.14
C THR A 19 -1.65 8.80 -12.81
N LEU A 20 -2.07 7.59 -12.45
CA LEU A 20 -1.57 6.38 -13.09
C LEU A 20 -2.00 6.33 -14.56
N GLU A 21 -1.08 5.85 -15.39
CA GLU A 21 -1.32 5.62 -16.80
C GLU A 21 -1.16 4.14 -17.10
N GLU A 22 -1.69 3.70 -18.23
CA GLU A 22 -1.61 2.30 -18.64
C GLU A 22 -0.16 1.82 -18.72
N ALA A 23 0.75 2.71 -19.14
CA ALA A 23 2.17 2.39 -19.20
C ALA A 23 2.77 2.08 -17.82
N ASP A 24 2.10 2.46 -16.73
CA ASP A 24 2.57 2.19 -15.37
C ASP A 24 2.13 0.83 -14.84
N SER A 25 1.38 0.04 -15.62
CA SER A 25 0.80 -1.22 -15.14
C SER A 25 1.84 -2.21 -14.62
N GLN A 26 3.03 -2.29 -15.24
CA GLN A 26 4.08 -3.18 -14.77
C GLN A 26 4.66 -2.72 -13.45
N ILE A 27 4.75 -1.41 -13.23
CA ILE A 27 5.21 -0.84 -11.96
C ILE A 27 4.25 -1.25 -10.85
N ILE A 28 2.95 -1.13 -11.08
CA ILE A 28 1.93 -1.48 -10.09
C ILE A 28 1.94 -2.98 -9.80
N SER A 29 2.06 -3.80 -10.83
CA SER A 29 2.18 -5.25 -10.65
C SER A 29 3.37 -5.60 -9.76
N LYS A 30 4.50 -4.94 -9.98
CA LYS A 30 5.71 -5.16 -9.19
C LYS A 30 5.55 -4.68 -7.76
N VAL A 31 4.84 -3.58 -7.54
CA VAL A 31 4.53 -3.09 -6.20
C VAL A 31 3.76 -4.15 -5.42
N PHE A 32 2.72 -4.73 -6.00
CA PHE A 32 1.93 -5.74 -5.31
C PHE A 32 2.70 -7.05 -5.10
N ALA A 33 3.55 -7.43 -6.06
CA ALA A 33 4.43 -8.59 -5.87
C ALA A 33 5.39 -8.37 -4.70
N THR A 34 5.91 -7.16 -4.57
CA THR A 34 6.80 -6.78 -3.46
C THR A 34 6.05 -6.81 -2.13
N ILE A 35 4.84 -6.27 -2.09
CA ILE A 35 4.00 -6.31 -0.89
C ILE A 35 3.79 -7.76 -0.45
N LYS A 36 3.40 -8.61 -1.39
CA LYS A 36 3.16 -10.03 -1.10
C LYS A 36 4.41 -10.69 -0.51
N LYS A 37 5.57 -10.43 -1.10
CA LYS A 37 6.83 -11.01 -0.65
C LYS A 37 7.18 -10.57 0.77
N ILE A 38 7.13 -9.27 1.03
CA ILE A 38 7.49 -8.74 2.35
C ILE A 38 6.48 -9.18 3.41
N ALA A 39 5.19 -9.17 3.09
CA ALA A 39 4.16 -9.63 4.00
C ALA A 39 4.39 -11.09 4.39
N SER A 40 4.76 -11.92 3.42
CA SER A 40 5.09 -13.33 3.69
C SER A 40 6.30 -13.47 4.60
N GLU A 41 7.35 -12.69 4.34
CA GLU A 41 8.55 -12.70 5.18
C GLU A 41 8.28 -12.27 6.62
N LYS A 42 7.27 -11.43 6.81
CA LYS A 42 6.86 -10.96 8.14
C LYS A 42 5.78 -11.83 8.79
N GLY A 43 5.42 -12.93 8.14
CA GLY A 43 4.46 -13.87 8.70
C GLY A 43 3.02 -13.42 8.64
N LEU A 44 2.68 -12.50 7.74
CA LEU A 44 1.32 -11.96 7.64
C LEU A 44 0.37 -12.79 6.79
N ASP A 45 0.87 -13.81 6.10
CA ASP A 45 0.06 -14.61 5.17
C ASP A 45 -1.10 -15.30 5.87
N GLU A 46 -0.86 -15.81 7.08
CA GLU A 46 -1.82 -16.66 7.77
C GLU A 46 -3.07 -15.90 8.17
N ASN A 47 -2.89 -14.76 8.80
CA ASN A 47 -4.00 -13.98 9.34
C ASN A 47 -4.41 -12.81 8.44
N GLY A 48 -3.59 -12.51 7.45
CA GLY A 48 -3.89 -11.44 6.50
C GLY A 48 -3.39 -10.08 6.93
N TYR A 49 -3.61 -9.11 6.06
CA TYR A 49 -3.11 -7.75 6.26
C TYR A 49 -3.97 -6.79 5.43
N ARG A 50 -3.81 -5.51 5.71
CA ARG A 50 -4.53 -4.45 5.00
C ARG A 50 -3.56 -3.61 4.20
N VAL A 51 -3.94 -3.27 2.96
CA VAL A 51 -3.17 -2.39 2.09
C VAL A 51 -3.98 -1.13 1.87
N VAL A 52 -3.34 0.02 2.07
CA VAL A 52 -3.99 1.33 1.93
C VAL A 52 -3.12 2.24 1.11
N THR A 53 -3.73 2.93 0.15
CA THR A 53 -3.11 4.06 -0.51
C THR A 53 -4.10 5.22 -0.50
N ASN A 54 -3.60 6.44 -0.34
CA ASN A 54 -4.41 7.63 -0.19
C ASN A 54 -4.31 8.48 -1.45
N VAL A 55 -5.42 9.05 -1.88
CA VAL A 55 -5.48 9.89 -3.08
C VAL A 55 -6.11 11.22 -2.71
N GLY A 56 -5.39 12.30 -2.94
CA GLY A 56 -5.91 13.65 -2.78
C GLY A 56 -6.24 14.03 -1.34
N GLU A 57 -6.82 15.21 -1.19
CA GLU A 57 -7.09 15.78 0.13
C GLU A 57 -8.11 14.96 0.92
N ASP A 58 -9.23 14.62 0.31
CA ASP A 58 -10.27 13.84 1.00
C ASP A 58 -9.81 12.43 1.33
N GLY A 59 -8.86 11.90 0.56
CA GLY A 59 -8.26 10.60 0.86
C GLY A 59 -7.19 10.65 1.92
N GLY A 60 -6.83 11.84 2.40
CA GLY A 60 -5.81 12.01 3.43
C GLY A 60 -4.38 11.87 2.92
N GLN A 61 -4.14 12.16 1.65
CA GLN A 61 -2.80 12.07 1.09
C GLN A 61 -1.97 13.27 1.54
N SER A 62 -0.98 13.02 2.38
CA SER A 62 -0.10 14.08 2.90
C SER A 62 1.20 14.22 2.13
N VAL A 63 1.61 13.19 1.38
CA VAL A 63 2.84 13.20 0.58
C VAL A 63 2.46 13.01 -0.89
N PRO A 64 2.86 13.93 -1.79
CA PRO A 64 2.47 13.85 -3.20
C PRO A 64 3.36 12.87 -3.99
N HIS A 65 3.47 11.65 -3.50
CA HIS A 65 4.19 10.55 -4.12
C HIS A 65 3.45 9.27 -3.77
N LEU A 66 3.10 8.51 -4.79
CA LEU A 66 2.36 7.25 -4.62
C LEU A 66 3.07 6.34 -3.63
N HIS A 67 2.35 5.91 -2.61
CA HIS A 67 2.87 4.95 -1.64
C HIS A 67 1.74 4.09 -1.11
N PHE A 68 2.10 2.90 -0.69
CA PHE A 68 1.15 1.92 -0.18
C PHE A 68 1.53 1.57 1.24
N HIS A 69 0.59 1.76 2.16
CA HIS A 69 0.75 1.30 3.54
C HIS A 69 0.33 -0.15 3.62
N VAL A 70 1.14 -0.96 4.27
CA VAL A 70 0.79 -2.35 4.56
C VAL A 70 0.76 -2.50 6.07
N LEU A 71 -0.39 -2.90 6.61
CA LEU A 71 -0.63 -2.96 8.05
C LEU A 71 -1.05 -4.37 8.42
N GLY A 72 -0.44 -4.90 9.47
CA GLY A 72 -0.76 -6.25 9.93
C GLY A 72 -0.43 -6.45 11.38
N GLY A 73 -0.64 -7.67 11.86
CA GLY A 73 -0.33 -8.06 13.23
C GLY A 73 -1.50 -7.93 14.19
N ARG A 74 -2.65 -7.43 13.71
CA ARG A 74 -3.91 -7.42 14.46
C ARG A 74 -5.09 -7.36 13.51
N GLY A 75 -6.28 -7.64 14.02
CA GLY A 75 -7.50 -7.48 13.24
C GLY A 75 -7.84 -5.99 13.05
N PHE A 76 -8.37 -5.67 11.89
CA PHE A 76 -8.88 -4.35 11.58
C PHE A 76 -10.38 -4.43 11.38
N LYS A 77 -11.07 -3.42 11.84
CA LYS A 77 -12.53 -3.41 11.80
C LYS A 77 -13.04 -2.84 10.48
N TRP A 78 -14.30 -3.06 10.26
CA TRP A 78 -15.04 -2.50 9.15
C TRP A 78 -16.19 -1.65 9.70
N PRO A 79 -16.49 -0.46 9.16
CA PRO A 79 -15.89 0.14 7.97
C PRO A 79 -14.44 0.61 8.18
N PRO A 80 -13.67 0.74 7.04
CA PRO A 80 -12.22 0.98 7.13
C PRO A 80 -11.82 2.42 7.46
N GLY A 81 -12.73 3.34 7.52
CA GLY A 81 -12.38 4.72 7.77
C GLY A 81 -13.30 5.48 8.66
#